data_a6693dc9effc744cdb7b8f65c0594c3b
#
_entry.id   a6693dc9effc744cdb7b8f65c0594c3b
#
_cell.length_a   1.000
_cell.length_b   1.000
_cell.length_c   1.000
_cell.angle_alpha   90.00
_cell.angle_beta   90.00
_cell.angle_gamma   90.00
#
_symmetry.space_group_name_H-M   'P 1'
#
loop_
_entity.id
_entity.type
_entity.pdbx_description
1 polymer ?
#
loop_
_entity_poly.entity_id
_entity_poly.type
_entity_poly.pdbx_seq_one_letter_code
_entity_poly.pdbx_strand_id
1 'polypeptide(L)'
;MITSTVQNSIVKTIDMSLLPPPAFVKTPLFSDVKSNLLSELQILYPQFNALLESDPAVKLLEIVAYREIIITARVNQGMLAVLLAFAKGSDLDQIGANFDCLRLLITPANPDVIPPTEAVYESDDEYRHRIQLSWYARNTAGSTNAYNYFALSSDPDVLSAQAYGPPVTQPGYVDMYVLSRTGDGTPPQSLLNTVNAALSPDDTRPLTDFVTVKPASNLNYRVEAVIVSGLGPDQNVLLNGAQSDLAIYVDTQHKIGATAALSGIYDAIHRDGTERVILISPTEDVIAGVGQAPYCTEIKLSVQMG
;
A
#
# COMPACT_ATOMS: atom_id res chain seq x y z
N MET A 1 -27.83 11.55 -30.33
CA MET A 1 -26.72 10.62 -30.13
C MET A 1 -26.42 10.58 -28.66
N ILE A 2 -26.84 9.52 -27.96
CA ILE A 2 -26.52 9.32 -26.55
C ILE A 2 -25.17 8.64 -26.55
N THR A 3 -24.10 9.38 -26.30
CA THR A 3 -22.79 8.83 -25.96
C THR A 3 -22.93 8.10 -24.64
N SER A 4 -23.07 6.78 -24.70
CA SER A 4 -22.94 5.94 -23.51
C SER A 4 -21.50 6.02 -23.04
N THR A 5 -21.24 6.88 -22.08
CA THR A 5 -20.05 6.78 -21.24
C THR A 5 -20.15 5.41 -20.57
N VAL A 6 -19.35 4.46 -21.01
CA VAL A 6 -19.10 3.23 -20.27
C VAL A 6 -18.48 3.69 -18.96
N GLN A 7 -19.30 3.79 -17.92
CA GLN A 7 -18.80 3.98 -16.57
C GLN A 7 -17.96 2.74 -16.25
N ASN A 8 -16.67 2.91 -16.28
CA ASN A 8 -15.69 1.95 -15.78
C ASN A 8 -15.92 1.80 -14.27
N SER A 9 -16.93 1.03 -13.88
CA SER A 9 -17.14 0.68 -12.48
C SER A 9 -16.09 -0.40 -12.10
N ILE A 10 -14.86 0.04 -11.92
CA ILE A 10 -13.89 -0.74 -11.15
C ILE A 10 -14.57 -0.95 -9.80
N VAL A 11 -14.91 -2.19 -9.47
CA VAL A 11 -15.42 -2.52 -8.13
C VAL A 11 -14.28 -2.28 -7.17
N LYS A 12 -14.24 -1.08 -6.61
CA LYS A 12 -13.19 -0.68 -5.67
C LYS A 12 -13.40 -1.47 -4.37
N THR A 13 -12.45 -2.27 -4.01
CA THR A 13 -12.29 -2.70 -2.63
C THR A 13 -12.07 -1.48 -1.74
N ILE A 14 -12.46 -1.57 -0.47
CA ILE A 14 -12.18 -0.49 0.49
C ILE A 14 -10.67 -0.31 0.57
N ASP A 15 -10.21 0.92 0.38
CA ASP A 15 -8.81 1.26 0.62
C ASP A 15 -8.54 1.28 2.14
N MET A 16 -7.92 0.23 2.62
CA MET A 16 -7.65 0.05 4.04
C MET A 16 -6.58 0.99 4.56
N SER A 17 -5.73 1.56 3.69
CA SER A 17 -4.70 2.53 4.09
C SER A 17 -5.31 3.84 4.60
N LEU A 18 -6.53 4.16 4.17
CA LEU A 18 -7.27 5.36 4.56
C LEU A 18 -8.07 5.19 5.86
N LEU A 19 -8.11 3.99 6.44
CA LEU A 19 -8.83 3.75 7.69
C LEU A 19 -8.04 4.33 8.87
N PRO A 20 -8.66 5.18 9.71
CA PRO A 20 -8.00 5.64 10.92
C PRO A 20 -7.82 4.49 11.91
N PRO A 21 -6.69 4.43 12.64
CA PRO A 21 -6.50 3.41 13.66
C PRO A 21 -7.55 3.59 14.76
N PRO A 22 -8.22 2.50 15.17
CA PRO A 22 -9.17 2.56 16.28
C PRO A 22 -8.43 2.86 17.59
N ALA A 23 -9.05 3.69 18.44
CA ALA A 23 -8.56 3.96 19.77
C ALA A 23 -9.05 2.86 20.72
N PHE A 24 -8.21 1.86 21.01
CA PHE A 24 -8.57 0.78 21.92
C PHE A 24 -8.42 1.21 23.39
N VAL A 25 -7.23 1.66 23.77
CA VAL A 25 -6.92 2.16 25.10
C VAL A 25 -6.23 3.51 24.94
N LYS A 26 -6.79 4.54 25.59
CA LYS A 26 -6.14 5.85 25.62
C LYS A 26 -4.81 5.74 26.35
N THR A 27 -3.72 6.05 25.66
CA THR A 27 -2.40 6.12 26.29
C THR A 27 -2.39 7.31 27.27
N PRO A 28 -2.19 7.07 28.58
CA PRO A 28 -2.18 8.14 29.55
C PRO A 28 -0.93 9.01 29.38
N LEU A 29 -0.99 10.25 29.83
CA LEU A 29 0.18 11.10 29.90
C LEU A 29 1.08 10.65 31.06
N PHE A 30 2.39 10.73 30.88
CA PHE A 30 3.34 10.37 31.92
C PHE A 30 3.12 11.16 33.22
N SER A 31 2.81 12.46 33.13
CA SER A 31 2.49 13.33 34.24
C SER A 31 1.31 12.82 35.06
N ASP A 32 0.27 12.33 34.38
CA ASP A 32 -0.96 11.88 35.02
C ASP A 32 -0.72 10.57 35.78
N VAL A 33 -0.04 9.61 35.16
CA VAL A 33 0.31 8.34 35.78
C VAL A 33 1.20 8.57 36.99
N LYS A 34 2.26 9.41 36.87
CA LYS A 34 3.16 9.77 37.98
C LYS A 34 2.40 10.41 39.13
N SER A 35 1.50 11.36 38.82
CA SER A 35 0.68 12.04 39.84
C SER A 35 -0.25 11.08 40.57
N ASN A 36 -0.89 10.16 39.85
CA ASN A 36 -1.74 9.14 40.45
C ASN A 36 -0.96 8.21 41.38
N LEU A 37 0.19 7.70 40.91
CA LEU A 37 1.05 6.83 41.72
C LEU A 37 1.57 7.53 42.98
N LEU A 38 1.93 8.82 42.89
CA LEU A 38 2.30 9.60 44.07
C LEU A 38 1.13 9.74 45.05
N SER A 39 -0.07 10.01 44.55
CA SER A 39 -1.27 10.12 45.38
C SER A 39 -1.62 8.78 46.05
N GLU A 40 -1.52 7.67 45.33
CA GLU A 40 -1.71 6.33 45.90
C GLU A 40 -0.68 6.00 46.96
N LEU A 41 0.61 6.34 46.74
CA LEU A 41 1.65 6.14 47.72
C LEU A 41 1.37 6.95 49.00
N GLN A 42 0.92 8.22 48.88
CA GLN A 42 0.57 9.07 50.05
C GLN A 42 -0.64 8.52 50.81
N ILE A 43 -1.60 7.88 50.13
CA ILE A 43 -2.73 7.21 50.78
C ILE A 43 -2.24 6.00 51.59
N LEU A 44 -1.36 5.18 51.00
CA LEU A 44 -0.81 3.96 51.62
C LEU A 44 0.19 4.30 52.74
N TYR A 45 0.94 5.37 52.57
CA TYR A 45 1.95 5.83 53.54
C TYR A 45 1.83 7.34 53.77
N PRO A 46 0.91 7.79 54.65
CA PRO A 46 0.64 9.22 54.90
C PRO A 46 1.82 10.02 55.42
N GLN A 47 2.85 9.35 55.92
CA GLN A 47 4.08 10.01 56.41
C GLN A 47 5.04 10.34 55.26
N PHE A 48 4.78 9.88 54.06
CA PHE A 48 5.59 10.19 52.87
C PHE A 48 5.39 11.65 52.47
N ASN A 49 6.41 12.45 52.64
CA ASN A 49 6.40 13.90 52.37
C ASN A 49 7.50 14.33 51.39
N ALA A 50 8.24 13.37 50.81
CA ALA A 50 9.28 13.64 49.82
C ALA A 50 8.64 14.00 48.48
N LEU A 51 8.68 15.29 48.12
CA LEU A 51 8.12 15.82 46.87
C LEU A 51 9.22 16.33 45.91
N LEU A 52 10.49 16.08 46.27
CA LEU A 52 11.60 16.47 45.40
C LEU A 52 11.77 15.46 44.28
N GLU A 53 11.94 15.95 43.07
CA GLU A 53 12.18 15.10 41.88
C GLU A 53 13.45 14.23 42.00
N SER A 54 14.39 14.62 42.85
CA SER A 54 15.62 13.86 43.14
C SER A 54 15.45 12.74 44.15
N ASP A 55 14.28 12.62 44.80
CA ASP A 55 14.02 11.56 45.77
C ASP A 55 14.02 10.18 45.09
N PRO A 56 14.75 9.19 45.65
CA PRO A 56 14.80 7.83 45.08
C PRO A 56 13.42 7.17 44.95
N ALA A 57 12.49 7.43 45.88
CA ALA A 57 11.14 6.89 45.81
C ALA A 57 10.37 7.49 44.62
N VAL A 58 10.51 8.80 44.40
CA VAL A 58 9.91 9.46 43.22
C VAL A 58 10.49 8.89 41.92
N LYS A 59 11.81 8.64 41.87
CA LYS A 59 12.43 8.00 40.68
C LYS A 59 11.94 6.58 40.44
N LEU A 60 11.65 5.81 41.49
CA LEU A 60 11.02 4.48 41.31
C LEU A 60 9.60 4.59 40.76
N LEU A 61 8.80 5.55 41.23
CA LEU A 61 7.46 5.79 40.69
C LEU A 61 7.51 6.26 39.21
N GLU A 62 8.50 7.05 38.81
CA GLU A 62 8.72 7.42 37.42
C GLU A 62 9.01 6.20 36.55
N ILE A 63 9.79 5.23 37.01
CA ILE A 63 10.04 3.98 36.31
C ILE A 63 8.75 3.19 36.17
N VAL A 64 7.93 3.09 37.22
CA VAL A 64 6.64 2.39 37.19
C VAL A 64 5.69 3.07 36.21
N ALA A 65 5.56 4.40 36.26
CA ALA A 65 4.74 5.18 35.33
C ALA A 65 5.17 4.94 33.86
N TYR A 66 6.46 4.94 33.61
CA TYR A 66 6.99 4.65 32.25
C TYR A 66 6.67 3.23 31.80
N ARG A 67 6.75 2.24 32.70
CA ARG A 67 6.38 0.86 32.42
C ARG A 67 4.91 0.69 32.08
N GLU A 68 4.03 1.38 32.77
CA GLU A 68 2.59 1.37 32.50
C GLU A 68 2.28 1.91 31.09
N ILE A 69 2.92 3.01 30.69
CA ILE A 69 2.78 3.56 29.35
C ILE A 69 3.26 2.57 28.29
N ILE A 70 4.42 1.92 28.50
CA ILE A 70 4.93 0.90 27.57
C ILE A 70 3.97 -0.29 27.44
N ILE A 71 3.41 -0.76 28.56
CA ILE A 71 2.45 -1.88 28.55
C ILE A 71 1.19 -1.46 27.78
N THR A 72 0.65 -0.28 28.04
CA THR A 72 -0.51 0.25 27.31
C THR A 72 -0.24 0.37 25.81
N ALA A 73 0.94 0.86 25.44
CA ALA A 73 1.35 0.95 24.04
C ALA A 73 1.45 -0.45 23.38
N ARG A 74 1.99 -1.44 24.10
CA ARG A 74 2.05 -2.83 23.60
C ARG A 74 0.68 -3.44 23.43
N VAL A 75 -0.27 -3.19 24.34
CA VAL A 75 -1.67 -3.64 24.21
C VAL A 75 -2.26 -3.03 22.93
N ASN A 76 -2.11 -1.73 22.72
CA ASN A 76 -2.62 -1.06 21.51
C ASN A 76 -1.99 -1.63 20.24
N GLN A 77 -0.68 -1.88 20.24
CA GLN A 77 0.01 -2.51 19.09
C GLN A 77 -0.51 -3.93 18.82
N GLY A 78 -0.68 -4.74 19.88
CA GLY A 78 -1.23 -6.10 19.75
C GLY A 78 -2.67 -6.10 19.21
N MET A 79 -3.48 -5.12 19.59
CA MET A 79 -4.84 -4.97 19.05
C MET A 79 -4.85 -4.55 17.57
N LEU A 80 -3.90 -3.72 17.15
CA LEU A 80 -3.75 -3.35 15.74
C LEU A 80 -3.22 -4.53 14.89
N ALA A 81 -2.36 -5.37 15.45
CA ALA A 81 -1.77 -6.52 14.77
C ALA A 81 -2.79 -7.56 14.31
N VAL A 82 -3.96 -7.65 14.94
CA VAL A 82 -5.04 -8.58 14.54
C VAL A 82 -6.03 -7.98 13.54
N LEU A 83 -5.87 -6.73 13.15
CA LEU A 83 -6.74 -6.05 12.18
C LEU A 83 -6.08 -6.05 10.80
N LEU A 84 -6.79 -6.55 9.79
CA LEU A 84 -6.28 -6.64 8.42
C LEU A 84 -5.73 -5.31 7.90
N ALA A 85 -6.32 -4.17 8.28
CA ALA A 85 -5.89 -2.85 7.85
C ALA A 85 -4.51 -2.43 8.40
N PHE A 86 -4.12 -2.95 9.59
CA PHE A 86 -2.94 -2.49 10.33
C PHE A 86 -1.88 -3.56 10.55
N ALA A 87 -2.25 -4.84 10.39
CA ALA A 87 -1.32 -5.96 10.52
C ALA A 87 -0.16 -5.86 9.52
N LYS A 88 1.03 -6.25 9.93
CA LYS A 88 2.26 -6.22 9.12
C LYS A 88 3.05 -7.52 9.27
N GLY A 89 3.85 -7.83 8.25
CA GLY A 89 4.77 -8.98 8.29
C GLY A 89 4.06 -10.26 8.71
N SER A 90 4.60 -10.97 9.70
CA SER A 90 4.08 -12.25 10.17
C SER A 90 2.66 -12.21 10.74
N ASP A 91 2.24 -11.08 11.32
CA ASP A 91 0.86 -10.93 11.81
C ASP A 91 -0.14 -10.92 10.64
N LEU A 92 0.23 -10.25 9.55
CA LEU A 92 -0.55 -10.25 8.32
C LEU A 92 -0.56 -11.64 7.67
N ASP A 93 0.55 -12.39 7.74
CA ASP A 93 0.64 -13.76 7.23
C ASP A 93 -0.33 -14.69 7.98
N GLN A 94 -0.47 -14.54 9.30
CA GLN A 94 -1.47 -15.29 10.09
C GLN A 94 -2.91 -14.94 9.68
N ILE A 95 -3.17 -13.67 9.38
CA ILE A 95 -4.50 -13.28 8.90
C ILE A 95 -4.75 -13.91 7.52
N GLY A 96 -3.79 -13.82 6.59
CA GLY A 96 -3.92 -14.39 5.25
C GLY A 96 -4.14 -15.90 5.24
N ALA A 97 -3.49 -16.62 6.16
CA ALA A 97 -3.68 -18.05 6.31
C ALA A 97 -5.15 -18.46 6.62
N ASN A 98 -5.90 -17.61 7.34
CA ASN A 98 -7.33 -17.85 7.60
C ASN A 98 -8.20 -17.76 6.32
N PHE A 99 -7.66 -17.21 5.25
CA PHE A 99 -8.33 -17.02 3.96
C PHE A 99 -7.77 -17.93 2.85
N ASP A 100 -6.90 -18.89 3.18
CA ASP A 100 -6.15 -19.71 2.22
C ASP A 100 -5.35 -18.86 1.21
N CYS A 101 -4.87 -17.71 1.67
CA CYS A 101 -4.11 -16.76 0.87
C CYS A 101 -2.72 -16.65 1.48
N LEU A 102 -1.73 -17.30 0.86
CA LEU A 102 -0.34 -17.24 1.31
C LEU A 102 0.39 -16.09 0.62
N ARG A 103 1.38 -15.50 1.30
CA ARG A 103 2.24 -14.46 0.74
C ARG A 103 3.07 -15.03 -0.42
N LEU A 104 3.10 -14.32 -1.55
CA LEU A 104 3.85 -14.75 -2.74
C LEU A 104 5.35 -14.47 -2.56
N LEU A 105 6.16 -15.43 -2.99
CA LEU A 105 7.62 -15.28 -3.09
C LEU A 105 7.96 -14.66 -4.44
N ILE A 106 8.41 -13.41 -4.46
CA ILE A 106 8.76 -12.69 -5.69
C ILE A 106 10.14 -13.13 -6.19
N THR A 107 11.13 -13.15 -5.29
CA THR A 107 12.49 -13.57 -5.64
C THR A 107 13.01 -14.52 -4.57
N PRO A 108 13.43 -15.73 -4.92
CA PRO A 108 14.02 -16.64 -3.96
C PRO A 108 15.39 -16.11 -3.45
N ALA A 109 15.74 -16.51 -2.22
CA ALA A 109 17.07 -16.24 -1.70
C ALA A 109 18.14 -16.85 -2.58
N ASN A 110 19.25 -16.13 -2.80
CA ASN A 110 20.39 -16.65 -3.51
C ASN A 110 21.66 -16.55 -2.64
N PRO A 111 22.07 -17.66 -2.01
CA PRO A 111 23.28 -17.70 -1.18
C PRO A 111 24.58 -17.72 -1.98
N ASP A 112 24.52 -18.00 -3.30
CA ASP A 112 25.68 -18.21 -4.16
C ASP A 112 26.27 -16.89 -4.72
N VAL A 113 25.57 -15.75 -4.52
CA VAL A 113 26.07 -14.42 -4.92
C VAL A 113 26.76 -13.72 -3.76
N ILE A 114 27.61 -12.74 -4.06
CA ILE A 114 28.34 -11.96 -3.04
C ILE A 114 27.98 -10.48 -3.18
N PRO A 115 27.35 -9.86 -2.15
CA PRO A 115 26.80 -10.50 -0.92
C PRO A 115 25.60 -11.39 -1.23
N PRO A 116 25.32 -12.41 -0.40
CA PRO A 116 24.13 -13.22 -0.54
C PRO A 116 22.86 -12.37 -0.52
N THR A 117 21.89 -12.73 -1.36
CA THR A 117 20.60 -12.02 -1.39
C THR A 117 19.54 -12.82 -0.63
N GLU A 118 18.73 -12.12 0.15
CA GLU A 118 17.61 -12.72 0.86
C GLU A 118 16.40 -12.89 -0.05
N ALA A 119 15.45 -13.71 0.37
CA ALA A 119 14.19 -13.87 -0.32
C ALA A 119 13.37 -12.59 -0.26
N VAL A 120 12.78 -12.19 -1.39
CA VAL A 120 11.87 -11.05 -1.49
C VAL A 120 10.46 -11.56 -1.68
N TYR A 121 9.58 -11.13 -0.81
CA TYR A 121 8.15 -11.43 -0.86
C TYR A 121 7.35 -10.22 -1.33
N GLU A 122 6.09 -10.45 -1.71
CA GLU A 122 5.16 -9.35 -2.01
C GLU A 122 5.01 -8.41 -0.80
N SER A 123 4.79 -7.14 -1.06
CA SER A 123 4.64 -6.12 -0.02
C SER A 123 3.39 -6.38 0.83
N ASP A 124 3.37 -5.83 2.06
CA ASP A 124 2.20 -5.94 2.93
C ASP A 124 0.93 -5.37 2.27
N ASP A 125 1.05 -4.31 1.47
CA ASP A 125 -0.10 -3.67 0.82
C ASP A 125 -0.64 -4.50 -0.35
N GLU A 126 0.22 -5.09 -1.18
CA GLU A 126 -0.19 -6.02 -2.24
C GLU A 126 -0.84 -7.27 -1.64
N TYR A 127 -0.22 -7.84 -0.62
CA TYR A 127 -0.74 -9.02 0.07
C TYR A 127 -2.08 -8.75 0.75
N ARG A 128 -2.21 -7.62 1.44
CA ARG A 128 -3.47 -7.19 2.07
C ARG A 128 -4.59 -7.04 1.04
N HIS A 129 -4.28 -6.45 -0.11
CA HIS A 129 -5.23 -6.34 -1.22
C HIS A 129 -5.65 -7.72 -1.74
N ARG A 130 -4.72 -8.65 -1.90
CA ARG A 130 -5.01 -10.02 -2.33
C ARG A 130 -5.84 -10.79 -1.30
N ILE A 131 -5.58 -10.60 0.01
CA ILE A 131 -6.43 -11.15 1.08
C ILE A 131 -7.86 -10.61 0.98
N GLN A 132 -8.07 -9.32 0.71
CA GLN A 132 -9.41 -8.78 0.48
C GLN A 132 -10.11 -9.42 -0.73
N LEU A 133 -9.37 -9.65 -1.81
CA LEU A 133 -9.92 -10.28 -3.01
C LEU A 133 -10.24 -11.76 -2.81
N SER A 134 -9.58 -12.48 -1.91
CA SER A 134 -9.78 -13.92 -1.67
C SER A 134 -11.21 -14.30 -1.29
N TRP A 135 -11.97 -13.38 -0.67
CA TRP A 135 -13.39 -13.58 -0.39
C TRP A 135 -14.22 -13.80 -1.64
N TYR A 136 -13.87 -13.12 -2.73
CA TYR A 136 -14.59 -13.23 -4.01
C TYR A 136 -14.26 -14.54 -4.74
N ALA A 137 -13.09 -15.15 -4.46
CA ALA A 137 -12.71 -16.45 -5.03
C ALA A 137 -13.63 -17.60 -4.60
N ARG A 138 -14.36 -17.44 -3.49
CA ARG A 138 -15.34 -18.43 -3.00
C ARG A 138 -16.71 -18.29 -3.67
N ASN A 139 -16.87 -17.31 -4.56
CA ASN A 139 -18.10 -17.04 -5.29
C ASN A 139 -18.08 -17.75 -6.65
N THR A 140 -19.05 -18.61 -6.90
CA THR A 140 -19.19 -19.35 -8.18
C THR A 140 -19.76 -18.51 -9.31
N ALA A 141 -20.11 -17.23 -9.09
CA ALA A 141 -20.76 -16.36 -10.07
C ALA A 141 -19.80 -15.60 -11.00
N GLY A 142 -18.48 -15.80 -10.90
CA GLY A 142 -17.49 -15.16 -11.78
C GLY A 142 -17.45 -13.64 -11.68
N SER A 143 -17.35 -13.11 -10.45
CA SER A 143 -17.23 -11.66 -10.26
C SER A 143 -15.88 -11.14 -10.75
N THR A 144 -15.81 -9.87 -11.17
CA THR A 144 -14.58 -9.19 -11.57
C THR A 144 -13.46 -9.38 -10.54
N ASN A 145 -13.77 -9.26 -9.25
CA ASN A 145 -12.80 -9.43 -8.16
C ASN A 145 -12.32 -10.88 -7.99
N ALA A 146 -13.16 -11.89 -8.30
CA ALA A 146 -12.73 -13.28 -8.32
C ALA A 146 -11.67 -13.51 -9.40
N TYR A 147 -11.94 -13.04 -10.61
CA TYR A 147 -10.97 -13.10 -11.71
C TYR A 147 -9.66 -12.38 -11.39
N ASN A 148 -9.75 -11.18 -10.79
CA ASN A 148 -8.57 -10.42 -10.36
C ASN A 148 -7.76 -11.20 -9.33
N TYR A 149 -8.42 -11.84 -8.34
CA TYR A 149 -7.75 -12.67 -7.33
C TYR A 149 -6.98 -13.84 -7.95
N PHE A 150 -7.64 -14.60 -8.82
CA PHE A 150 -7.00 -15.77 -9.44
C PHE A 150 -5.84 -15.35 -10.35
N ALA A 151 -5.98 -14.27 -11.11
CA ALA A 151 -4.91 -13.75 -11.94
C ALA A 151 -3.71 -13.27 -11.10
N LEU A 152 -3.93 -12.47 -10.04
CA LEU A 152 -2.88 -11.99 -9.13
C LEU A 152 -2.21 -13.13 -8.34
N SER A 153 -2.91 -14.24 -8.12
CA SER A 153 -2.39 -15.39 -7.39
C SER A 153 -1.73 -16.44 -8.26
N SER A 154 -1.82 -16.31 -9.60
CA SER A 154 -1.32 -17.30 -10.56
C SER A 154 0.20 -17.31 -10.72
N ASP A 155 0.82 -16.14 -10.60
CA ASP A 155 2.27 -15.97 -10.75
C ASP A 155 2.76 -14.74 -9.98
N PRO A 156 3.89 -14.82 -9.26
CA PRO A 156 4.47 -13.67 -8.55
C PRO A 156 4.86 -12.47 -9.43
N ASP A 157 5.09 -12.68 -10.74
CA ASP A 157 5.40 -11.60 -11.68
C ASP A 157 4.16 -10.78 -12.08
N VAL A 158 2.96 -11.20 -11.73
CA VAL A 158 1.75 -10.38 -11.97
C VAL A 158 1.73 -9.21 -10.97
N LEU A 159 2.01 -8.00 -11.45
CA LEU A 159 1.95 -6.78 -10.63
C LEU A 159 0.50 -6.28 -10.48
N SER A 160 -0.26 -6.30 -11.58
CA SER A 160 -1.64 -5.86 -11.59
C SER A 160 -2.44 -6.67 -12.60
N ALA A 161 -3.66 -7.01 -12.24
CA ALA A 161 -4.60 -7.71 -13.12
C ALA A 161 -6.00 -7.11 -12.96
N GLN A 162 -6.67 -6.90 -14.08
CA GLN A 162 -8.01 -6.32 -14.08
C GLN A 162 -8.90 -6.97 -15.13
N ALA A 163 -9.99 -7.56 -14.66
CA ALA A 163 -11.04 -8.08 -15.53
C ALA A 163 -12.02 -6.98 -15.94
N TYR A 164 -12.38 -6.99 -17.21
CA TYR A 164 -13.44 -6.14 -17.74
C TYR A 164 -14.55 -7.02 -18.30
N GLY A 165 -15.78 -6.72 -17.88
CA GLY A 165 -16.96 -7.45 -18.34
C GLY A 165 -17.25 -7.22 -19.82
N PRO A 166 -18.14 -8.04 -20.40
CA PRO A 166 -18.41 -8.02 -21.81
C PRO A 166 -19.03 -6.68 -22.24
N PRO A 167 -18.70 -6.20 -23.45
CA PRO A 167 -19.55 -5.21 -24.09
C PRO A 167 -20.97 -5.79 -24.24
N VAL A 168 -21.99 -4.94 -24.16
CA VAL A 168 -23.40 -5.35 -24.26
C VAL A 168 -23.70 -6.24 -25.50
N THR A 169 -22.85 -6.11 -26.53
CA THR A 169 -22.97 -6.86 -27.78
C THR A 169 -22.42 -8.28 -27.73
N GLN A 170 -21.65 -8.65 -26.70
CA GLN A 170 -21.00 -9.95 -26.57
C GLN A 170 -21.09 -10.47 -25.13
N PRO A 171 -22.28 -10.90 -24.67
CA PRO A 171 -22.43 -11.45 -23.33
C PRO A 171 -21.56 -12.71 -23.15
N GLY A 172 -21.00 -12.89 -21.96
CA GLY A 172 -20.13 -14.02 -21.62
C GLY A 172 -18.65 -13.83 -21.94
N TYR A 173 -18.27 -12.78 -22.68
CA TYR A 173 -16.84 -12.51 -22.93
C TYR A 173 -16.25 -11.64 -21.81
N VAL A 174 -15.11 -12.08 -21.27
CA VAL A 174 -14.36 -11.36 -20.21
C VAL A 174 -12.95 -11.13 -20.70
N ASP A 175 -12.53 -9.88 -20.74
CA ASP A 175 -11.16 -9.48 -21.07
C ASP A 175 -10.37 -9.29 -19.76
N MET A 176 -9.36 -10.14 -19.54
CA MET A 176 -8.43 -10.03 -18.41
C MET A 176 -7.15 -9.36 -18.89
N TYR A 177 -6.88 -8.15 -18.39
CA TYR A 177 -5.62 -7.47 -18.67
C TYR A 177 -4.63 -7.72 -17.56
N VAL A 178 -3.37 -7.95 -17.93
CA VAL A 178 -2.27 -8.32 -17.02
C VAL A 178 -1.11 -7.36 -17.22
N LEU A 179 -0.54 -6.88 -16.14
CA LEU A 179 0.67 -6.08 -16.06
C LEU A 179 1.75 -6.88 -15.34
N SER A 180 2.94 -6.99 -15.92
CA SER A 180 4.09 -7.67 -15.30
C SER A 180 4.77 -6.77 -14.26
N ARG A 181 5.43 -7.38 -13.29
CA ARG A 181 6.30 -6.68 -12.32
C ARG A 181 7.66 -6.33 -12.93
N THR A 182 8.06 -7.05 -13.98
CA THR A 182 9.38 -6.89 -14.59
C THR A 182 9.37 -5.90 -15.76
N GLY A 183 10.50 -5.21 -15.95
CA GLY A 183 10.70 -4.30 -17.07
C GLY A 183 9.80 -3.06 -17.00
N ASP A 184 9.15 -2.76 -18.12
CA ASP A 184 8.20 -1.66 -18.25
C ASP A 184 6.76 -2.06 -17.93
N GLY A 185 6.56 -3.27 -17.38
CA GLY A 185 5.24 -3.82 -17.09
C GLY A 185 4.62 -4.64 -18.23
N THR A 186 5.25 -4.72 -19.40
CA THR A 186 4.77 -5.53 -20.51
C THR A 186 4.94 -7.03 -20.21
N PRO A 187 3.85 -7.82 -20.06
CA PRO A 187 3.96 -9.22 -19.70
C PRO A 187 4.49 -10.07 -20.88
N PRO A 188 5.44 -10.99 -20.64
CA PRO A 188 5.84 -11.95 -21.64
C PRO A 188 4.71 -12.95 -21.91
N GLN A 189 4.73 -13.60 -23.10
CA GLN A 189 3.69 -14.56 -23.49
C GLN A 189 3.59 -15.76 -22.51
N SER A 190 4.71 -16.15 -21.88
CA SER A 190 4.71 -17.20 -20.85
C SER A 190 3.84 -16.82 -19.65
N LEU A 191 3.94 -15.58 -19.16
CA LEU A 191 3.12 -15.09 -18.07
C LEU A 191 1.63 -15.07 -18.45
N LEU A 192 1.29 -14.59 -19.64
CA LEU A 192 -0.10 -14.60 -20.13
C LEU A 192 -0.66 -16.02 -20.21
N ASN A 193 0.16 -17.01 -20.61
CA ASN A 193 -0.24 -18.41 -20.67
C ASN A 193 -0.46 -18.98 -19.25
N THR A 194 0.38 -18.64 -18.28
CA THR A 194 0.21 -19.05 -16.86
C THR A 194 -1.10 -18.50 -16.29
N VAL A 195 -1.36 -17.20 -16.49
CA VAL A 195 -2.61 -16.58 -16.04
C VAL A 195 -3.82 -17.22 -16.74
N ASN A 196 -3.74 -17.46 -18.04
CA ASN A 196 -4.83 -18.10 -18.78
C ASN A 196 -5.10 -19.53 -18.29
N ALA A 197 -4.06 -20.30 -17.97
CA ALA A 197 -4.20 -21.63 -17.40
C ALA A 197 -4.86 -21.60 -16.01
N ALA A 198 -4.55 -20.60 -15.18
CA ALA A 198 -5.16 -20.44 -13.86
C ALA A 198 -6.65 -20.02 -13.93
N LEU A 199 -7.06 -19.32 -14.99
CA LEU A 199 -8.44 -18.85 -15.19
C LEU A 199 -9.31 -19.83 -15.99
N SER A 200 -8.74 -20.91 -16.56
CA SER A 200 -9.44 -21.83 -17.44
C SER A 200 -10.24 -22.94 -16.73
N PRO A 201 -9.92 -23.43 -15.50
CA PRO A 201 -10.65 -24.51 -14.86
C PRO A 201 -12.12 -24.15 -14.59
N ASP A 202 -12.98 -25.19 -14.68
CA ASP A 202 -14.44 -25.04 -14.50
C ASP A 202 -14.87 -24.68 -13.07
N ASP A 203 -14.00 -24.89 -12.09
CA ASP A 203 -14.18 -24.47 -10.69
C ASP A 203 -13.74 -23.02 -10.43
N THR A 204 -13.00 -22.42 -11.37
CA THR A 204 -12.51 -21.04 -11.29
C THR A 204 -13.46 -20.06 -11.99
N ARG A 205 -14.11 -20.47 -13.09
CA ARG A 205 -14.98 -19.62 -13.90
C ARG A 205 -16.35 -20.22 -14.12
N PRO A 206 -17.40 -19.41 -14.30
CA PRO A 206 -18.68 -19.88 -14.83
C PRO A 206 -18.52 -20.55 -16.20
N LEU A 207 -19.29 -21.63 -16.44
CA LEU A 207 -19.23 -22.39 -17.70
C LEU A 207 -19.57 -21.56 -18.95
N THR A 208 -20.27 -20.43 -18.75
CA THR A 208 -20.69 -19.53 -19.83
C THR A 208 -19.68 -18.45 -20.17
N ASP A 209 -18.61 -18.31 -19.38
CA ASP A 209 -17.66 -17.23 -19.54
C ASP A 209 -16.50 -17.61 -20.45
N PHE A 210 -16.25 -16.77 -21.43
CA PHE A 210 -15.11 -16.87 -22.36
C PHE A 210 -14.06 -15.82 -21.93
N VAL A 211 -13.07 -16.28 -21.16
CA VAL A 211 -12.00 -15.41 -20.64
C VAL A 211 -10.89 -15.30 -21.68
N THR A 212 -10.48 -14.08 -22.01
CA THR A 212 -9.34 -13.80 -22.86
C THR A 212 -8.30 -13.00 -22.09
N VAL A 213 -7.10 -13.56 -21.92
CA VAL A 213 -6.00 -12.87 -21.24
C VAL A 213 -5.23 -12.01 -22.24
N LYS A 214 -5.04 -10.74 -21.92
CA LYS A 214 -4.41 -9.72 -22.77
C LYS A 214 -3.32 -8.96 -22.00
N PRO A 215 -2.26 -8.51 -22.68
CA PRO A 215 -1.29 -7.63 -22.08
C PRO A 215 -1.93 -6.26 -21.79
N ALA A 216 -1.62 -5.67 -20.63
CA ALA A 216 -1.88 -4.26 -20.41
C ALA A 216 -0.96 -3.40 -21.30
N SER A 217 -1.40 -2.19 -21.61
CA SER A 217 -0.61 -1.22 -22.37
C SER A 217 -0.19 -0.06 -21.47
N ASN A 218 1.02 0.45 -21.68
CA ASN A 218 1.54 1.59 -20.93
C ASN A 218 0.99 2.91 -21.47
N LEU A 219 0.47 3.74 -20.56
CA LEU A 219 0.21 5.15 -20.81
C LEU A 219 1.42 5.93 -20.32
N ASN A 220 2.36 6.18 -21.24
CA ASN A 220 3.63 6.80 -20.92
C ASN A 220 3.48 8.28 -20.57
N TYR A 221 4.13 8.71 -19.48
CA TYR A 221 4.26 10.11 -19.12
C TYR A 221 5.64 10.38 -18.51
N ARG A 222 5.99 11.64 -18.32
CA ARG A 222 7.20 12.06 -17.60
C ARG A 222 6.85 13.09 -16.54
N VAL A 223 7.62 13.13 -15.48
CA VAL A 223 7.50 14.18 -14.47
C VAL A 223 8.70 15.11 -14.58
N GLU A 224 8.43 16.39 -14.86
CA GLU A 224 9.43 17.45 -14.87
C GLU A 224 8.94 18.60 -13.98
N ALA A 225 9.73 18.94 -12.94
CA ALA A 225 9.35 19.97 -11.99
C ALA A 225 10.57 20.76 -11.46
N VAL A 226 10.30 21.98 -11.04
CA VAL A 226 11.25 22.84 -10.33
C VAL A 226 10.75 23.06 -8.92
N ILE A 227 11.59 22.70 -7.94
CA ILE A 227 11.35 22.91 -6.52
C ILE A 227 11.95 24.27 -6.16
N VAL A 228 11.13 25.19 -5.69
CA VAL A 228 11.61 26.47 -5.15
C VAL A 228 11.82 26.28 -3.66
N SER A 229 13.09 26.39 -3.21
CA SER A 229 13.46 26.23 -1.80
C SER A 229 13.50 27.58 -1.10
N GLY A 230 12.97 27.63 0.13
CA GLY A 230 13.18 28.76 1.05
C GLY A 230 14.59 28.75 1.67
N LEU A 231 14.82 29.69 2.59
CA LEU A 231 16.02 29.72 3.43
C LEU A 231 15.93 28.53 4.42
N GLY A 232 16.69 27.47 4.20
CA GLY A 232 16.58 26.28 5.05
C GLY A 232 17.52 25.13 4.66
N PRO A 233 17.00 23.90 4.49
CA PRO A 233 17.82 22.72 4.30
C PRO A 233 18.65 22.75 3.02
N ASP A 234 19.72 21.93 3.01
CA ASP A 234 20.56 21.73 1.82
C ASP A 234 19.69 21.28 0.63
N GLN A 235 19.89 21.95 -0.50
CA GLN A 235 19.14 21.71 -1.74
C GLN A 235 19.26 20.25 -2.22
N ASN A 236 20.42 19.58 -1.99
CA ASN A 236 20.62 18.19 -2.36
C ASN A 236 19.77 17.25 -1.48
N VAL A 237 19.63 17.55 -0.19
CA VAL A 237 18.78 16.77 0.72
C VAL A 237 17.32 16.88 0.30
N LEU A 238 16.89 18.10 -0.05
CA LEU A 238 15.53 18.37 -0.53
C LEU A 238 15.27 17.64 -1.86
N LEU A 239 16.19 17.74 -2.81
CA LEU A 239 16.10 17.12 -4.13
C LEU A 239 16.04 15.58 -4.02
N ASN A 240 16.99 14.98 -3.30
CA ASN A 240 17.05 13.52 -3.15
C ASN A 240 15.81 12.97 -2.45
N GLY A 241 15.33 13.66 -1.43
CA GLY A 241 14.11 13.27 -0.73
C GLY A 241 12.88 13.35 -1.63
N ALA A 242 12.68 14.46 -2.36
CA ALA A 242 11.57 14.60 -3.29
C ALA A 242 11.63 13.58 -4.44
N GLN A 243 12.84 13.27 -4.92
CA GLN A 243 13.03 12.25 -5.95
C GLN A 243 12.66 10.85 -5.45
N SER A 244 13.03 10.51 -4.21
CA SER A 244 12.66 9.23 -3.59
C SER A 244 11.15 9.09 -3.39
N ASP A 245 10.49 10.12 -2.85
CA ASP A 245 9.05 10.07 -2.58
C ASP A 245 8.24 10.04 -3.89
N LEU A 246 8.68 10.82 -4.89
CA LEU A 246 8.06 10.79 -6.22
C LEU A 246 8.25 9.43 -6.91
N ALA A 247 9.41 8.79 -6.77
CA ALA A 247 9.64 7.45 -7.31
C ALA A 247 8.68 6.43 -6.69
N ILE A 248 8.46 6.48 -5.38
CA ILE A 248 7.48 5.64 -4.68
C ILE A 248 6.06 5.91 -5.19
N TYR A 249 5.71 7.19 -5.37
CA TYR A 249 4.38 7.57 -5.86
C TYR A 249 4.13 7.02 -7.27
N VAL A 250 5.02 7.25 -8.22
CA VAL A 250 4.82 6.81 -9.62
C VAL A 250 4.79 5.28 -9.74
N ASP A 251 5.58 4.58 -8.93
CA ASP A 251 5.57 3.11 -8.85
C ASP A 251 4.22 2.60 -8.30
N THR A 252 3.72 3.23 -7.24
CA THR A 252 2.41 2.91 -6.65
C THR A 252 1.26 3.12 -7.64
N GLN A 253 1.36 4.12 -8.52
CA GLN A 253 0.36 4.40 -9.56
C GLN A 253 0.50 3.51 -10.81
N HIS A 254 1.58 2.75 -10.96
CA HIS A 254 1.77 1.83 -12.09
C HIS A 254 0.88 0.58 -11.97
N LYS A 255 -0.43 0.78 -12.10
CA LYS A 255 -1.47 -0.25 -12.00
C LYS A 255 -2.53 -0.03 -13.08
N ILE A 256 -3.17 -1.12 -13.53
CA ILE A 256 -4.21 -1.04 -14.57
C ILE A 256 -5.39 -0.21 -14.07
N GLY A 257 -5.79 0.80 -14.87
CA GLY A 257 -6.90 1.70 -14.56
C GLY A 257 -6.62 2.74 -13.48
N ALA A 258 -5.37 2.87 -13.02
CA ALA A 258 -4.99 3.89 -12.07
C ALA A 258 -4.92 5.29 -12.71
N THR A 259 -4.84 6.30 -11.86
CA THR A 259 -4.68 7.69 -12.28
C THR A 259 -3.47 8.28 -11.56
N ALA A 260 -2.45 8.71 -12.31
CA ALA A 260 -1.40 9.56 -11.75
C ALA A 260 -1.89 11.00 -11.73
N ALA A 261 -2.49 11.39 -10.58
CA ALA A 261 -3.08 12.70 -10.39
C ALA A 261 -2.01 13.77 -10.15
N LEU A 262 -2.21 14.98 -10.67
CA LEU A 262 -1.34 16.12 -10.41
C LEU A 262 -1.19 16.41 -8.92
N SER A 263 -2.28 16.31 -8.16
CA SER A 263 -2.26 16.52 -6.71
C SER A 263 -1.32 15.55 -5.98
N GLY A 264 -1.30 14.27 -6.38
CA GLY A 264 -0.40 13.28 -5.80
C GLY A 264 1.07 13.51 -6.21
N ILE A 265 1.32 13.97 -7.44
CA ILE A 265 2.67 14.38 -7.89
C ILE A 265 3.15 15.59 -7.07
N TYR A 266 2.29 16.60 -6.86
CA TYR A 266 2.63 17.75 -6.02
C TYR A 266 2.92 17.34 -4.58
N ASP A 267 2.10 16.49 -3.99
CA ASP A 267 2.26 15.98 -2.61
C ASP A 267 3.59 15.23 -2.44
N ALA A 268 3.92 14.36 -3.39
CA ALA A 268 5.18 13.61 -3.38
C ALA A 268 6.43 14.50 -3.52
N ILE A 269 6.34 15.63 -4.22
CA ILE A 269 7.47 16.55 -4.42
C ILE A 269 7.58 17.56 -3.27
N HIS A 270 6.44 17.98 -2.68
CA HIS A 270 6.40 19.03 -1.66
C HIS A 270 6.82 18.50 -0.30
N ARG A 271 7.97 18.94 0.18
CA ARG A 271 8.57 18.55 1.47
C ARG A 271 8.85 19.75 2.36
N ASP A 272 9.17 19.50 3.61
CA ASP A 272 9.62 20.54 4.55
C ASP A 272 10.82 21.28 3.97
N GLY A 273 10.71 22.62 3.86
CA GLY A 273 11.69 23.47 3.22
C GLY A 273 11.39 23.81 1.75
N THR A 274 10.35 23.21 1.17
CA THR A 274 9.83 23.62 -0.15
C THR A 274 8.90 24.82 0.03
N GLU A 275 9.19 25.92 -0.66
CA GLU A 275 8.31 27.09 -0.69
C GLU A 275 7.17 26.89 -1.69
N ARG A 276 7.49 26.35 -2.88
CA ARG A 276 6.51 25.97 -3.90
C ARG A 276 7.12 24.98 -4.90
N VAL A 277 6.25 24.23 -5.58
CA VAL A 277 6.59 23.36 -6.70
C VAL A 277 6.04 23.93 -7.99
N ILE A 278 6.87 24.04 -9.03
CA ILE A 278 6.46 24.41 -10.38
C ILE A 278 6.51 23.14 -11.23
N LEU A 279 5.35 22.55 -11.46
CA LEU A 279 5.22 21.35 -12.30
C LEU A 279 5.16 21.77 -13.77
N ILE A 280 6.07 21.23 -14.58
CA ILE A 280 6.17 21.51 -16.02
C ILE A 280 5.46 20.40 -16.82
N SER A 281 5.62 19.16 -16.37
CA SER A 281 4.98 17.96 -16.95
C SER A 281 4.68 16.95 -15.83
N PRO A 282 3.53 16.24 -15.87
CA PRO A 282 2.41 16.41 -16.81
C PRO A 282 1.61 17.70 -16.52
N THR A 283 0.80 18.16 -17.50
CA THR A 283 -0.05 19.37 -17.37
C THR A 283 -1.48 19.03 -16.94
N GLU A 284 -1.85 17.77 -17.00
CA GLU A 284 -3.16 17.24 -16.58
C GLU A 284 -3.00 15.86 -15.97
N ASP A 285 -4.03 15.40 -15.28
CA ASP A 285 -4.04 14.06 -14.67
C ASP A 285 -3.84 12.99 -15.75
N VAL A 286 -2.95 12.03 -15.50
CA VAL A 286 -2.70 10.90 -16.38
C VAL A 286 -3.70 9.79 -16.02
N ILE A 287 -4.81 9.75 -16.75
CA ILE A 287 -5.92 8.83 -16.49
C ILE A 287 -5.83 7.63 -17.42
N ALA A 288 -5.55 6.45 -16.87
CA ALA A 288 -5.49 5.22 -17.64
C ALA A 288 -6.90 4.77 -18.10
N GLY A 289 -7.00 4.39 -19.37
CA GLY A 289 -8.20 3.76 -19.93
C GLY A 289 -8.29 2.27 -19.64
N VAL A 290 -9.22 1.59 -20.33
CA VAL A 290 -9.40 0.14 -20.23
C VAL A 290 -8.12 -0.59 -20.65
N GLY A 291 -7.59 -1.46 -19.78
CA GLY A 291 -6.38 -2.22 -20.03
C GLY A 291 -5.10 -1.38 -20.12
N GLN A 292 -5.12 -0.13 -19.63
CA GLN A 292 -3.95 0.74 -19.59
C GLN A 292 -3.45 0.92 -18.16
N ALA A 293 -2.14 1.18 -18.01
CA ALA A 293 -1.49 1.54 -16.77
C ALA A 293 -0.61 2.79 -16.97
N PRO A 294 -0.65 3.80 -16.08
CA PRO A 294 0.27 4.94 -16.15
C PRO A 294 1.70 4.44 -15.96
N TYR A 295 2.63 4.82 -16.82
CA TYR A 295 4.04 4.47 -16.72
C TYR A 295 4.93 5.70 -16.82
N CYS A 296 5.61 6.03 -15.73
CA CYS A 296 6.54 7.16 -15.71
C CYS A 296 7.87 6.77 -16.35
N THR A 297 8.16 7.35 -17.52
CA THR A 297 9.38 7.03 -18.26
C THR A 297 10.59 7.82 -17.78
N GLU A 298 10.39 8.98 -17.16
CA GLU A 298 11.47 9.87 -16.70
C GLU A 298 11.00 10.76 -15.54
N ILE A 299 11.85 10.91 -14.55
CA ILE A 299 11.71 11.88 -13.45
C ILE A 299 12.85 12.89 -13.55
N LYS A 300 12.51 14.16 -13.76
CA LYS A 300 13.46 15.27 -13.85
C LYS A 300 13.09 16.37 -12.88
N LEU A 301 13.77 16.39 -11.75
CA LEU A 301 13.60 17.42 -10.72
C LEU A 301 14.82 18.35 -10.69
N SER A 302 14.59 19.62 -10.42
CA SER A 302 15.63 20.61 -10.15
C SER A 302 15.22 21.47 -8.97
N VAL A 303 16.21 22.06 -8.27
CA VAL A 303 15.97 22.97 -7.15
C VAL A 303 16.53 24.33 -7.49
N GLN A 304 15.78 25.38 -7.16
CA GLN A 304 16.23 26.77 -7.23
C GLN A 304 15.90 27.48 -5.92
N MET A 305 16.68 28.49 -5.56
CA MET A 305 16.35 29.39 -4.45
C MET A 305 15.20 30.31 -4.85
N GLY A 306 14.27 30.54 -3.93
CA GLY A 306 13.18 31.53 -4.07
C GLY A 306 13.61 32.96 -3.88
#